data_a733afd5424d8950e4f2409ddb164fd9
#
_entry.id   a733afd5424d8950e4f2409ddb164fd9
#
_cell.length_a   1.000
_cell.length_b   1.000
_cell.length_c   1.000
_cell.angle_alpha   90.00
_cell.angle_beta   90.00
_cell.angle_gamma   90.00
#
_symmetry.space_group_name_H-M   'P 1'
#
loop_
_entity.id
_entity.type
_entity.pdbx_description
1 polymer ?
#
loop_
_entity_poly.entity_id
_entity_poly.type
_entity_poly.pdbx_seq_one_letter_code
_entity_poly.pdbx_strand_id
1 'polypeptide(L)'
;NLMMRFVEIIMAIPSLIYIILLMVVMGPGIKTIIIAIAATEWTSMALIVRGEVLRLKEQEYVMAAINLGASPSWIIIKHLIPNAMGQIIVRITMDVPRVIFTEAFLSFLGIGVPAPFASLGSLVLDGYRLLSNGAHLFIIPAFFISLVTLAFNLLGDGLRDALDPRLRK
;
A
#
# COMPACT_ATOMS: atom_id res chain seq x y z
N ASN A 1 -10.06 22.48 -0.61
CA ASN A 1 -8.83 22.03 0.02
C ASN A 1 -7.82 21.68 -1.10
N LEU A 2 -6.89 22.61 -1.40
CA LEU A 2 -5.97 22.50 -2.56
C LEU A 2 -5.17 21.20 -2.57
N MET A 3 -4.68 20.76 -1.41
CA MET A 3 -3.92 19.50 -1.29
C MET A 3 -4.72 18.28 -1.77
N MET A 4 -6.01 18.23 -1.47
CA MET A 4 -6.85 17.10 -1.94
C MET A 4 -7.16 17.19 -3.44
N ARG A 5 -7.24 18.38 -4.01
CA ARG A 5 -7.35 18.53 -5.47
C ARG A 5 -6.11 18.03 -6.19
N PHE A 6 -4.94 18.26 -5.59
CA PHE A 6 -3.69 17.70 -6.11
C PHE A 6 -3.67 16.16 -6.04
N VAL A 7 -4.13 15.57 -4.93
CA VAL A 7 -4.30 14.12 -4.82
C VAL A 7 -5.26 13.58 -5.89
N GLU A 8 -6.41 14.23 -6.08
CA GLU A 8 -7.41 13.84 -7.08
C GLU A 8 -6.84 13.88 -8.52
N ILE A 9 -6.03 14.90 -8.83
CA ILE A 9 -5.35 15.02 -10.15
C ILE A 9 -4.39 13.85 -10.37
N ILE A 10 -3.58 13.51 -9.36
CA ILE A 10 -2.65 12.36 -9.47
C ILE A 10 -3.43 11.07 -9.66
N MET A 11 -4.52 10.86 -8.91
CA MET A 11 -5.33 9.65 -8.99
C MET A 11 -6.16 9.53 -10.28
N ALA A 12 -6.32 10.61 -11.03
CA ALA A 12 -7.02 10.57 -12.32
C ALA A 12 -6.28 9.73 -13.39
N ILE A 13 -4.97 9.54 -13.21
CA ILE A 13 -4.16 8.72 -14.11
C ILE A 13 -3.87 7.37 -13.39
N PRO A 14 -4.05 6.22 -14.08
CA PRO A 14 -3.71 4.92 -13.51
C PRO A 14 -2.28 4.87 -12.98
N SER A 15 -2.09 4.39 -11.73
CA SER A 15 -0.79 4.34 -11.06
C SER A 15 0.29 3.59 -11.86
N LEU A 16 -0.10 2.52 -12.57
CA LEU A 16 0.83 1.77 -13.43
C LEU A 16 1.46 2.64 -14.51
N ILE A 17 0.75 3.63 -15.06
CA ILE A 17 1.32 4.54 -16.08
C ILE A 17 2.44 5.38 -15.46
N TYR A 18 2.22 5.94 -14.27
CA TYR A 18 3.27 6.68 -13.55
C TYR A 18 4.47 5.80 -13.24
N ILE A 19 4.22 4.59 -12.76
CA ILE A 19 5.29 3.65 -12.41
C ILE A 19 6.12 3.33 -13.65
N ILE A 20 5.48 2.98 -14.78
CA ILE A 20 6.18 2.66 -16.03
C ILE A 20 6.98 3.88 -16.54
N LEU A 21 6.39 5.08 -16.50
CA LEU A 21 7.10 6.31 -16.91
C LEU A 21 8.34 6.55 -16.04
N LEU A 22 8.23 6.41 -14.74
CA LEU A 22 9.37 6.56 -13.83
C LEU A 22 10.44 5.49 -14.08
N MET A 23 10.04 4.24 -14.36
CA MET A 23 10.96 3.17 -14.72
C MET A 23 11.70 3.45 -16.04
N VAL A 24 11.03 4.06 -17.02
CA VAL A 24 11.65 4.46 -18.30
C VAL A 24 12.65 5.59 -18.09
N VAL A 25 12.31 6.59 -17.28
CA VAL A 25 13.16 7.76 -17.04
C VAL A 25 14.35 7.47 -16.14
N MET A 26 14.14 6.72 -15.05
CA MET A 26 15.15 6.43 -14.03
C MET A 26 15.93 5.13 -14.30
N GLY A 27 15.47 4.32 -15.24
CA GLY A 27 15.98 2.99 -15.50
C GLY A 27 15.44 1.90 -14.57
N PRO A 28 15.53 0.61 -14.97
CA PRO A 28 15.07 -0.51 -14.17
C PRO A 28 15.93 -0.70 -12.92
N GLY A 29 15.31 -1.05 -11.81
CA GLY A 29 16.02 -1.33 -10.56
C GLY A 29 15.13 -1.26 -9.34
N ILE A 30 15.55 -1.93 -8.26
CA ILE A 30 14.77 -1.99 -7.01
C ILE A 30 14.51 -0.60 -6.41
N LYS A 31 15.49 0.31 -6.50
CA LYS A 31 15.34 1.69 -6.00
C LYS A 31 14.27 2.45 -6.79
N THR A 32 14.28 2.31 -8.11
CA THR A 32 13.30 2.95 -8.99
C THR A 32 11.90 2.41 -8.71
N ILE A 33 11.74 1.10 -8.53
CA ILE A 33 10.45 0.47 -8.18
C ILE A 33 9.93 1.04 -6.86
N ILE A 34 10.77 1.10 -5.82
CA ILE A 34 10.37 1.65 -4.51
C ILE A 34 9.92 3.11 -4.66
N ILE A 35 10.69 3.95 -5.35
CA ILE A 35 10.35 5.36 -5.55
C ILE A 35 9.06 5.49 -6.36
N ALA A 36 8.91 4.72 -7.43
CA ALA A 36 7.74 4.77 -8.30
C ALA A 36 6.45 4.34 -7.58
N ILE A 37 6.50 3.25 -6.81
CA ILE A 37 5.36 2.81 -6.01
C ILE A 37 5.06 3.83 -4.89
N ALA A 38 6.07 4.30 -4.16
CA ALA A 38 5.88 5.29 -3.10
C ALA A 38 5.29 6.60 -3.65
N ALA A 39 5.71 7.05 -4.84
CA ALA A 39 5.20 8.27 -5.49
C ALA A 39 3.72 8.20 -5.87
N THR A 40 3.13 7.00 -5.94
CA THR A 40 1.72 6.81 -6.31
C THR A 40 0.84 6.36 -5.14
N GLU A 41 1.33 5.47 -4.29
CA GLU A 41 0.52 4.84 -3.22
C GLU A 41 0.17 5.80 -2.07
N TRP A 42 0.96 6.84 -1.80
CA TRP A 42 0.65 7.82 -0.76
C TRP A 42 -0.69 8.53 -0.98
N THR A 43 -1.15 8.66 -2.23
CA THR A 43 -2.42 9.33 -2.56
C THR A 43 -3.62 8.58 -2.00
N SER A 44 -3.61 7.27 -2.14
CA SER A 44 -4.63 6.38 -1.58
C SER A 44 -4.66 6.46 -0.04
N MET A 45 -3.48 6.44 0.58
CA MET A 45 -3.36 6.60 2.04
C MET A 45 -3.88 7.97 2.50
N ALA A 46 -3.57 9.05 1.76
CA ALA A 46 -4.03 10.40 2.09
C ALA A 46 -5.58 10.50 2.10
N LEU A 47 -6.28 9.83 1.19
CA LEU A 47 -7.74 9.76 1.19
C LEU A 47 -8.29 9.04 2.41
N ILE A 48 -7.69 7.90 2.77
CA ILE A 48 -8.13 7.10 3.93
C ILE A 48 -7.91 7.88 5.22
N VAL A 49 -6.70 8.42 5.42
CA VAL A 49 -6.39 9.22 6.60
C VAL A 49 -7.30 10.44 6.71
N ARG A 50 -7.58 11.11 5.59
CA ARG A 50 -8.54 12.23 5.59
C ARG A 50 -9.93 11.79 6.02
N GLY A 51 -10.46 10.70 5.44
CA GLY A 51 -11.77 10.17 5.80
C GLY A 51 -11.85 9.83 7.28
N GLU A 52 -10.82 9.19 7.82
CA GLU A 52 -10.75 8.82 9.23
C GLU A 52 -10.66 10.05 10.15
N VAL A 53 -9.84 11.04 9.80
CA VAL A 53 -9.75 12.30 10.56
C VAL A 53 -11.09 13.05 10.56
N LEU A 54 -11.81 13.09 9.44
CA LEU A 54 -13.12 13.72 9.38
C LEU A 54 -14.12 12.99 10.29
N ARG A 55 -14.14 11.67 10.28
CA ARG A 55 -14.96 10.84 11.16
C ARG A 55 -14.64 11.06 12.65
N LEU A 56 -13.35 11.09 12.98
CA LEU A 56 -12.89 11.29 14.36
C LEU A 56 -13.21 12.69 14.89
N LYS A 57 -13.17 13.71 14.06
CA LYS A 57 -13.51 15.09 14.46
C LYS A 57 -14.97 15.26 14.91
N GLU A 58 -15.87 14.39 14.47
CA GLU A 58 -17.29 14.39 14.83
C GLU A 58 -17.57 13.60 16.12
N GLN A 59 -16.56 12.98 16.72
CA GLN A 59 -16.73 12.24 17.97
C GLN A 59 -16.89 13.16 19.17
N GLU A 60 -17.76 12.77 20.10
CA GLU A 60 -18.12 13.58 21.28
C GLU A 60 -16.92 14.00 22.11
N TYR A 61 -15.92 13.11 22.31
CA TYR A 61 -14.73 13.43 23.09
C TYR A 61 -13.83 14.48 22.42
N VAL A 62 -13.83 14.54 21.07
CA VAL A 62 -13.10 15.57 20.33
C VAL A 62 -13.83 16.90 20.42
N MET A 63 -15.17 16.89 20.27
CA MET A 63 -16.00 18.09 20.44
C MET A 63 -15.91 18.64 21.85
N ALA A 64 -15.91 17.78 22.86
CA ALA A 64 -15.73 18.20 24.26
C ALA A 64 -14.35 18.87 24.47
N ALA A 65 -13.28 18.30 23.92
CA ALA A 65 -11.94 18.89 23.99
C ALA A 65 -11.87 20.27 23.32
N ILE A 66 -12.55 20.44 22.16
CA ILE A 66 -12.65 21.74 21.48
C ILE A 66 -13.38 22.77 22.37
N ASN A 67 -14.51 22.40 22.95
CA ASN A 67 -15.30 23.27 23.81
C ASN A 67 -14.57 23.67 25.09
N LEU A 68 -13.66 22.84 25.57
CA LEU A 68 -12.77 23.13 26.70
C LEU A 68 -11.56 23.99 26.31
N GLY A 69 -11.46 24.43 25.04
CA GLY A 69 -10.39 25.31 24.57
C GLY A 69 -9.08 24.62 24.23
N ALA A 70 -9.08 23.30 24.00
CA ALA A 70 -7.87 22.59 23.61
C ALA A 70 -7.33 23.09 22.26
N SER A 71 -6.01 23.25 22.14
CA SER A 71 -5.38 23.71 20.90
C SER A 71 -5.51 22.66 19.78
N PRO A 72 -5.60 23.08 18.51
CA PRO A 72 -5.68 22.16 17.37
C PRO A 72 -4.54 21.14 17.34
N SER A 73 -3.31 21.55 17.64
CA SER A 73 -2.13 20.67 17.68
C SER A 73 -2.28 19.60 18.77
N TRP A 74 -2.77 19.97 19.93
CA TRP A 74 -3.01 19.03 21.03
C TRP A 74 -4.08 17.99 20.64
N ILE A 75 -5.18 18.43 20.03
CA ILE A 75 -6.24 17.53 19.53
C ILE A 75 -5.69 16.54 18.51
N ILE A 76 -4.88 17.02 17.56
CA ILE A 76 -4.26 16.16 16.55
C ILE A 76 -3.40 15.08 17.20
N ILE A 77 -2.47 15.48 18.06
CA ILE A 77 -1.47 14.57 18.65
C ILE A 77 -2.11 13.64 19.68
N LYS A 78 -3.01 14.14 20.51
CA LYS A 78 -3.56 13.38 21.64
C LYS A 78 -4.80 12.56 21.29
N HIS A 79 -5.59 13.00 20.31
CA HIS A 79 -6.86 12.36 19.96
C HIS A 79 -6.90 11.80 18.53
N LEU A 80 -6.53 12.58 17.51
CA LEU A 80 -6.75 12.15 16.14
C LEU A 80 -5.71 11.10 15.72
N ILE A 81 -4.42 11.35 15.89
CA ILE A 81 -3.36 10.41 15.47
C ILE A 81 -3.51 9.06 16.18
N PRO A 82 -3.59 8.97 17.52
CA PRO A 82 -3.66 7.66 18.18
C PRO A 82 -4.89 6.84 17.77
N ASN A 83 -6.03 7.51 17.59
CA ASN A 83 -7.27 6.83 17.19
C ASN A 83 -7.32 6.48 15.69
N ALA A 84 -6.58 7.19 14.84
CA ALA A 84 -6.45 6.86 13.42
C ALA A 84 -5.43 5.72 13.16
N MET A 85 -4.47 5.49 14.07
CA MET A 85 -3.38 4.52 13.87
C MET A 85 -3.88 3.11 13.59
N GLY A 86 -4.97 2.67 14.22
CA GLY A 86 -5.54 1.35 13.97
C GLY A 86 -5.89 1.15 12.50
N GLN A 87 -6.62 2.08 11.90
CA GLN A 87 -7.00 2.03 10.49
C GLN A 87 -5.79 2.16 9.56
N ILE A 88 -4.80 2.97 9.93
CA ILE A 88 -3.57 3.14 9.16
C ILE A 88 -2.76 1.84 9.12
N ILE A 89 -2.58 1.18 10.27
CA ILE A 89 -1.84 -0.08 10.37
C ILE A 89 -2.53 -1.18 9.54
N VAL A 90 -3.84 -1.35 9.67
CA VAL A 90 -4.62 -2.28 8.87
C VAL A 90 -4.44 -2.01 7.38
N ARG A 91 -4.53 -0.74 6.98
CA ARG A 91 -4.36 -0.36 5.58
C ARG A 91 -2.97 -0.67 5.05
N ILE A 92 -1.91 -0.32 5.78
CA ILE A 92 -0.52 -0.63 5.39
C ILE A 92 -0.35 -2.15 5.20
N THR A 93 -0.88 -2.95 6.11
CA THR A 93 -0.78 -4.42 6.03
C THR A 93 -1.48 -4.95 4.78
N MET A 94 -2.65 -4.41 4.42
CA MET A 94 -3.40 -4.80 3.22
C MET A 94 -2.77 -4.26 1.92
N ASP A 95 -1.96 -3.21 1.97
CA ASP A 95 -1.26 -2.70 0.78
C ASP A 95 -0.03 -3.55 0.43
N VAL A 96 0.56 -4.31 1.37
CA VAL A 96 1.74 -5.16 1.10
C VAL A 96 1.48 -6.18 -0.03
N PRO A 97 0.38 -6.97 -0.03
CA PRO A 97 0.07 -7.87 -1.15
C PRO A 97 -0.02 -7.16 -2.50
N ARG A 98 -0.64 -5.97 -2.52
CA ARG A 98 -0.78 -5.18 -3.75
C ARG A 98 0.59 -4.74 -4.28
N VAL A 99 1.47 -4.27 -3.40
CA VAL A 99 2.83 -3.86 -3.78
C VAL A 99 3.63 -5.03 -4.32
N ILE A 100 3.58 -6.21 -3.66
CA ILE A 100 4.23 -7.44 -4.12
C ILE A 100 3.71 -7.82 -5.51
N PHE A 101 2.39 -7.79 -5.71
CA PHE A 101 1.79 -8.11 -7.00
C PHE A 101 2.20 -7.11 -8.09
N THR A 102 2.23 -5.81 -7.76
CA THR A 102 2.67 -4.76 -8.69
C THR A 102 4.12 -4.94 -9.10
N GLU A 103 5.01 -5.22 -8.15
CA GLU A 103 6.42 -5.53 -8.43
C GLU A 103 6.55 -6.78 -9.31
N ALA A 104 5.86 -7.87 -8.95
CA ALA A 104 5.89 -9.10 -9.72
C ALA A 104 5.38 -8.90 -11.16
N PHE A 105 4.34 -8.10 -11.34
CA PHE A 105 3.81 -7.75 -12.65
C PHE A 105 4.80 -6.93 -13.48
N LEU A 106 5.45 -5.91 -12.87
CA LEU A 106 6.48 -5.12 -13.55
C LEU A 106 7.68 -5.98 -13.96
N SER A 107 8.10 -6.88 -13.08
CA SER A 107 9.18 -7.83 -13.34
C SER A 107 8.79 -8.81 -14.46
N PHE A 108 7.55 -9.30 -14.47
CA PHE A 108 7.02 -10.14 -15.54
C PHE A 108 6.98 -9.41 -16.91
N LEU A 109 6.71 -8.10 -16.92
CA LEU A 109 6.81 -7.27 -18.13
C LEU A 109 8.25 -7.00 -18.58
N GLY A 110 9.25 -7.43 -17.79
CA GLY A 110 10.69 -7.24 -18.11
C GLY A 110 11.24 -5.86 -17.72
N ILE A 111 10.47 -5.05 -16.98
CA ILE A 111 10.88 -3.74 -16.49
C ILE A 111 11.09 -3.71 -14.96
N GLY A 112 11.14 -4.87 -14.32
CA GLY A 112 11.30 -5.04 -12.87
C GLY A 112 12.77 -4.98 -12.40
N VAL A 113 13.10 -5.88 -11.50
CA VAL A 113 14.44 -5.99 -10.90
C VAL A 113 15.41 -6.64 -11.89
N PRO A 114 16.51 -5.96 -12.29
CA PRO A 114 17.48 -6.52 -13.23
C PRO A 114 18.47 -7.46 -12.54
N ALA A 115 19.06 -8.37 -13.31
CA ALA A 115 20.19 -9.18 -12.85
C ALA A 115 21.35 -8.27 -12.32
N PRO A 116 22.09 -8.71 -11.32
CA PRO A 116 22.12 -10.04 -10.69
C PRO A 116 21.06 -10.27 -9.59
N PHE A 117 20.22 -9.29 -9.33
CA PHE A 117 19.15 -9.43 -8.34
C PHE A 117 17.97 -10.22 -8.92
N ALA A 118 17.28 -10.96 -8.05
CA ALA A 118 16.08 -11.69 -8.40
C ALA A 118 14.90 -11.28 -7.49
N SER A 119 13.72 -11.24 -8.07
CA SER A 119 12.46 -11.14 -7.34
C SER A 119 11.57 -12.34 -7.67
N LEU A 120 10.52 -12.55 -6.89
CA LEU A 120 9.54 -13.59 -7.22
C LEU A 120 8.93 -13.37 -8.61
N GLY A 121 8.72 -12.11 -9.00
CA GLY A 121 8.20 -11.76 -10.33
C GLY A 121 9.18 -12.06 -11.46
N SER A 122 10.47 -11.77 -11.30
CA SER A 122 11.49 -12.13 -12.29
C SER A 122 11.63 -13.64 -12.43
N LEU A 123 11.56 -14.39 -11.32
CA LEU A 123 11.56 -15.85 -11.34
C LEU A 123 10.34 -16.45 -12.08
N VAL A 124 9.15 -15.82 -11.91
CA VAL A 124 7.95 -16.20 -12.67
C VAL A 124 8.17 -15.96 -14.16
N LEU A 125 8.76 -14.83 -14.56
CA LEU A 125 9.06 -14.56 -15.97
C LEU A 125 10.03 -15.58 -16.57
N ASP A 126 11.11 -15.88 -15.85
CA ASP A 126 12.11 -16.85 -16.29
C ASP A 126 11.50 -18.27 -16.38
N GLY A 127 10.71 -18.65 -15.38
CA GLY A 127 9.96 -19.90 -15.37
C GLY A 127 8.93 -19.98 -16.51
N TYR A 128 8.26 -18.88 -16.85
CA TYR A 128 7.35 -18.81 -17.99
C TYR A 128 8.06 -19.07 -19.32
N ARG A 129 9.24 -18.51 -19.52
CA ARG A 129 10.07 -18.75 -20.72
C ARG A 129 10.53 -20.19 -20.86
N LEU A 130 10.63 -20.90 -19.73
CA LEU A 130 11.13 -22.27 -19.65
C LEU A 130 10.01 -23.31 -19.41
N LEU A 131 8.74 -22.93 -19.58
CA LEU A 131 7.58 -23.81 -19.29
C LEU A 131 7.65 -25.17 -19.97
N SER A 132 8.15 -25.23 -21.21
CA SER A 132 8.32 -26.47 -21.94
C SER A 132 9.36 -27.43 -21.36
N ASN A 133 10.33 -26.88 -20.62
CA ASN A 133 11.47 -27.63 -20.06
C ASN A 133 11.31 -27.92 -18.57
N GLY A 134 10.46 -27.16 -17.87
CA GLY A 134 10.30 -27.32 -16.43
C GLY A 134 9.22 -26.44 -15.84
N ALA A 135 7.98 -26.90 -15.86
CA ALA A 135 6.84 -26.15 -15.32
C ALA A 135 7.01 -25.77 -13.84
N HIS A 136 7.81 -26.50 -13.07
CA HIS A 136 8.10 -26.22 -11.66
C HIS A 136 8.79 -24.86 -11.46
N LEU A 137 9.61 -24.40 -12.43
CA LEU A 137 10.29 -23.10 -12.38
C LEU A 137 9.29 -21.93 -12.41
N PHE A 138 8.13 -22.11 -13.01
CA PHE A 138 7.03 -21.15 -13.00
C PHE A 138 6.13 -21.33 -11.78
N ILE A 139 5.73 -22.58 -11.51
CA ILE A 139 4.72 -22.90 -10.49
C ILE A 139 5.22 -22.54 -9.09
N ILE A 140 6.48 -22.81 -8.75
CA ILE A 140 7.02 -22.58 -7.41
C ILE A 140 6.99 -21.09 -7.06
N PRO A 141 7.60 -20.15 -7.81
CA PRO A 141 7.55 -18.74 -7.45
C PRO A 141 6.13 -18.17 -7.51
N ALA A 142 5.28 -18.60 -8.45
CA ALA A 142 3.88 -18.18 -8.49
C ALA A 142 3.10 -18.63 -7.24
N PHE A 143 3.35 -19.85 -6.76
CA PHE A 143 2.80 -20.35 -5.49
C PHE A 143 3.25 -19.49 -4.30
N PHE A 144 4.54 -19.13 -4.23
CA PHE A 144 5.04 -18.26 -3.15
C PHE A 144 4.43 -16.86 -3.19
N ILE A 145 4.22 -16.26 -4.37
CA ILE A 145 3.49 -14.98 -4.47
C ILE A 145 2.08 -15.12 -3.89
N SER A 146 1.37 -16.19 -4.27
CA SER A 146 0.02 -16.47 -3.78
C SER A 146 0.00 -16.69 -2.27
N LEU A 147 0.95 -17.46 -1.74
CA LEU A 147 1.06 -17.77 -0.32
C LEU A 147 1.34 -16.53 0.52
N VAL A 148 2.29 -15.68 0.11
CA VAL A 148 2.61 -14.43 0.80
C VAL A 148 1.42 -13.47 0.73
N THR A 149 0.76 -13.36 -0.40
CA THR A 149 -0.46 -12.56 -0.56
C THR A 149 -1.55 -13.02 0.40
N LEU A 150 -1.81 -14.33 0.47
CA LEU A 150 -2.79 -14.90 1.39
C LEU A 150 -2.42 -14.62 2.86
N ALA A 151 -1.16 -14.82 3.23
CA ALA A 151 -0.69 -14.60 4.59
C ALA A 151 -0.89 -13.15 5.04
N PHE A 152 -0.55 -12.17 4.20
CA PHE A 152 -0.74 -10.75 4.52
C PHE A 152 -2.22 -10.34 4.53
N ASN A 153 -3.07 -10.93 3.68
CA ASN A 153 -4.52 -10.69 3.73
C ASN A 153 -5.11 -11.21 5.05
N LEU A 154 -4.77 -12.43 5.45
CA LEU A 154 -5.22 -12.99 6.74
C LEU A 154 -4.71 -12.19 7.93
N LEU A 155 -3.45 -11.72 7.87
CA LEU A 155 -2.88 -10.85 8.90
C LEU A 155 -3.63 -9.50 8.95
N GLY A 156 -3.91 -8.91 7.80
CA GLY A 156 -4.67 -7.65 7.71
C GLY A 156 -6.08 -7.77 8.28
N ASP A 157 -6.78 -8.84 7.95
CA ASP A 157 -8.12 -9.13 8.50
C ASP A 157 -8.06 -9.35 10.02
N GLY A 158 -7.09 -10.15 10.51
CA GLY A 158 -6.90 -10.35 11.95
C GLY A 158 -6.55 -9.06 12.70
N LEU A 159 -5.72 -8.19 12.12
CA LEU A 159 -5.41 -6.88 12.69
C LEU A 159 -6.64 -5.96 12.69
N ARG A 160 -7.44 -5.99 11.64
CA ARG A 160 -8.69 -5.24 11.56
C ARG A 160 -9.64 -5.62 12.68
N ASP A 161 -9.84 -6.93 12.88
CA ASP A 161 -10.73 -7.44 13.93
C ASP A 161 -10.18 -7.11 15.34
N ALA A 162 -8.88 -7.22 15.54
CA ALA A 162 -8.24 -6.91 16.82
C ALA A 162 -8.26 -5.40 17.17
N LEU A 163 -8.21 -4.53 16.16
CA LEU A 163 -8.15 -3.08 16.33
C LEU A 163 -9.53 -2.40 16.21
N ASP A 164 -10.60 -3.14 15.85
CA ASP A 164 -11.95 -2.58 15.80
C ASP A 164 -12.52 -2.44 17.21
N PRO A 165 -12.75 -1.20 17.72
CA PRO A 165 -13.32 -0.99 19.04
C PRO A 165 -14.73 -1.55 19.22
N ARG A 166 -15.46 -1.77 18.12
CA ARG A 166 -16.85 -2.28 18.15
C ARG A 166 -16.93 -3.78 18.49
N LEU A 167 -15.83 -4.51 18.32
CA LEU A 167 -15.73 -5.94 18.64
C LEU A 167 -15.27 -6.19 20.09
N ARG A 168 -14.85 -5.16 20.82
CA ARG A 168 -14.56 -5.22 22.25
C ARG A 168 -15.88 -5.13 23.03
N LYS A 169 -16.52 -6.26 23.26
CA LYS A 169 -17.59 -6.42 24.27
C LYS A 169 -16.98 -6.63 25.66
#